data_e01a3d7214de51b7ba16dbb46a87ffd3
#
_entry.id   e01a3d7214de51b7ba16dbb46a87ffd3
#
_cell.length_a   1.000
_cell.length_b   1.000
_cell.length_c   1.000
_cell.angle_alpha   90.00
_cell.angle_beta   90.00
_cell.angle_gamma   90.00
#
_symmetry.space_group_name_H-M   'P 1'
#
loop_
_entity.id
_entity.type
_entity.pdbx_description
1 polymer ?
#
loop_
_entity_poly.entity_id
_entity_poly.type
_entity_poly.pdbx_seq_one_letter_code
_entity_poly.pdbx_strand_id
1 'polypeptide(L)'
;MKSSYFQLMFCTLLFLWASCSKDKDTTDNDVTDTTAKSVSNISKSPSLLLGSWNLTKDNASQNSDKTATNCKASNIHFLENNSFYLKYLDKRIRGKYEIVDSTSLNLLNGSNIIGTATKIEVIENKISFTLEINNECSDTYTGEKYFRIHQFIWETLNDYYLWQEEVPALADAIKPVGSAKYKELIRPYPEPEAFFESLKHEDDKYSIIRSNYEDIENSIKGIDANNGLEFILSRYGSGDAVMGVVTYILEGSDAVGKNIKRGDIFTRVDGQNLNVNNYRELLFGDNLSYTLDMADLSNNLLIPNGKNITLTKTEKFQSNPIQIHKIIESGSKKIGYLMYNQFADGFDDDLNEIFSIFQSQQINELILDLRYNGGGLVRSAVNLAGMITGQFDGEVFAKYLWNKKLMDYLNTDPERFAGNLGENFTNKLGDGTAINSLNFNKVYVITSGRSASSSELVINGLSPYINVIQVGDNTYGKNVGGPAALYDYIDNNRTKNPDHTYAIYCMTFYSANSQNFYDYADGLAPQEELKLKEDIANMGTLGESSDPLLALALKHLTQESARYKIKKPAFPLENMLDDPQFIRDRSITTLESLPLLQLD
;
A
#
# COMPACT_ATOMS: atom_id res chain seq x y z
N MET A 1 -7.50 -34.33 -40.45
CA MET A 1 -6.63 -34.65 -41.61
C MET A 1 -5.62 -33.51 -41.75
N LYS A 2 -4.33 -33.88 -41.79
CA LYS A 2 -3.12 -33.08 -42.11
C LYS A 2 -2.78 -31.95 -41.14
N SER A 3 -1.89 -32.05 -40.15
CA SER A 3 -0.43 -32.33 -40.19
C SER A 3 0.36 -31.35 -41.05
N SER A 4 1.16 -30.48 -40.41
CA SER A 4 2.49 -30.14 -40.90
C SER A 4 3.35 -29.53 -39.78
N TYR A 5 4.44 -30.19 -39.51
CA TYR A 5 5.62 -29.86 -38.73
C TYR A 5 6.33 -28.60 -39.25
N PHE A 6 6.97 -27.80 -38.42
CA PHE A 6 8.20 -27.10 -38.78
C PHE A 6 9.25 -27.18 -37.66
N GLN A 7 10.48 -27.49 -38.14
CA GLN A 7 11.62 -27.97 -37.38
C GLN A 7 12.44 -26.89 -36.68
N LEU A 8 13.10 -27.33 -35.61
CA LEU A 8 14.28 -26.79 -34.93
C LEU A 8 15.35 -26.27 -35.89
N MET A 9 16.04 -25.20 -35.45
CA MET A 9 17.40 -24.90 -35.88
C MET A 9 18.26 -24.57 -34.66
N PHE A 10 19.13 -25.55 -34.30
CA PHE A 10 20.25 -25.44 -33.38
C PHE A 10 21.39 -24.68 -34.09
N CYS A 11 21.97 -23.67 -33.42
CA CYS A 11 23.27 -23.15 -33.79
C CYS A 11 24.24 -23.34 -32.61
N THR A 12 25.06 -24.35 -32.72
CA THR A 12 26.27 -24.62 -31.92
C THR A 12 27.42 -23.77 -32.44
N LEU A 13 28.07 -23.02 -31.56
CA LEU A 13 29.40 -22.45 -31.83
C LEU A 13 30.41 -23.05 -30.85
N LEU A 14 31.27 -23.87 -31.42
CA LEU A 14 32.51 -24.35 -30.84
C LEU A 14 33.54 -23.19 -30.76
N PHE A 15 34.23 -23.08 -29.65
CA PHE A 15 35.53 -22.42 -29.62
C PHE A 15 36.61 -23.36 -29.09
N LEU A 16 37.67 -23.41 -29.90
CA LEU A 16 38.83 -24.28 -29.84
C LEU A 16 39.78 -23.92 -28.70
N TRP A 17 40.37 -24.98 -28.16
CA TRP A 17 41.52 -25.01 -27.29
C TRP A 17 42.80 -24.61 -28.03
N ALA A 18 43.65 -23.86 -27.36
CA ALA A 18 45.10 -23.86 -27.64
C ALA A 18 45.84 -24.14 -26.36
N SER A 19 46.42 -25.30 -26.33
CA SER A 19 47.37 -25.81 -25.35
C SER A 19 48.80 -25.33 -25.70
N CYS A 20 49.60 -24.95 -24.73
CA CYS A 20 51.05 -25.16 -24.83
C CYS A 20 51.66 -25.45 -23.45
N SER A 21 52.47 -26.41 -23.45
CA SER A 21 53.04 -27.29 -22.44
C SER A 21 54.36 -26.81 -21.82
N LYS A 22 54.63 -27.31 -20.58
CA LYS A 22 55.86 -27.86 -19.99
C LYS A 22 57.01 -26.88 -19.69
N ASP A 23 57.61 -26.89 -18.52
CA ASP A 23 58.38 -27.93 -17.85
C ASP A 23 58.75 -27.58 -16.38
N LYS A 24 58.66 -28.63 -15.54
CA LYS A 24 59.50 -29.17 -14.50
C LYS A 24 60.06 -28.39 -13.30
N ASP A 25 59.69 -28.97 -12.17
CA ASP A 25 60.44 -29.34 -10.96
C ASP A 25 61.22 -28.27 -10.18
N THR A 26 60.76 -28.04 -8.95
CA THR A 26 61.52 -28.47 -7.74
C THR A 26 60.62 -28.21 -6.48
N THR A 27 60.67 -29.17 -5.60
CA THR A 27 60.18 -29.23 -4.23
C THR A 27 60.57 -28.00 -3.38
N ASP A 28 59.59 -27.42 -2.63
CA ASP A 28 59.74 -27.31 -1.18
C ASP A 28 58.40 -26.94 -0.52
N ASN A 29 58.18 -27.59 0.61
CA ASN A 29 57.06 -27.36 1.51
C ASN A 29 57.13 -25.97 2.12
N ASP A 30 56.08 -25.17 1.96
CA ASP A 30 55.64 -24.28 3.02
C ASP A 30 54.13 -23.99 2.83
N VAL A 31 53.33 -24.59 3.68
CA VAL A 31 51.88 -24.27 3.81
C VAL A 31 51.78 -22.98 4.60
N THR A 32 51.84 -21.86 3.90
CA THR A 32 51.32 -20.59 4.45
C THR A 32 49.95 -20.36 3.84
N ASP A 33 48.95 -20.68 4.65
CA ASP A 33 47.56 -20.26 4.45
C ASP A 33 47.48 -18.72 4.50
N THR A 34 47.59 -18.09 3.32
CA THR A 34 47.33 -16.66 3.13
C THR A 34 46.05 -16.51 2.32
N THR A 35 44.91 -16.81 2.92
CA THR A 35 43.67 -16.15 2.55
C THR A 35 43.81 -14.68 2.94
N ALA A 36 44.24 -13.86 1.98
CA ALA A 36 44.20 -12.42 2.13
C ALA A 36 42.76 -11.99 2.39
N LYS A 37 42.42 -11.66 3.67
CA LYS A 37 41.19 -11.01 4.04
C LYS A 37 41.09 -9.73 3.22
N SER A 38 40.12 -9.67 2.30
CA SER A 38 39.84 -8.44 1.58
C SER A 38 39.27 -7.44 2.58
N VAL A 39 40.05 -6.44 2.94
CA VAL A 39 39.61 -5.31 3.77
C VAL A 39 38.52 -4.58 2.99
N SER A 40 37.33 -4.54 3.52
CA SER A 40 36.18 -3.86 2.89
C SER A 40 36.38 -2.35 2.88
N ASN A 41 36.23 -1.74 1.73
CA ASN A 41 36.33 -0.29 1.55
C ASN A 41 34.92 0.31 1.51
N ILE A 42 34.46 0.91 2.62
CA ILE A 42 33.11 1.48 2.75
C ILE A 42 32.85 2.67 1.84
N SER A 43 33.90 3.39 1.40
CA SER A 43 33.73 4.50 0.45
C SER A 43 33.42 4.03 -0.97
N LYS A 44 33.85 2.81 -1.34
CA LYS A 44 33.54 2.18 -2.63
C LYS A 44 32.26 1.34 -2.61
N SER A 45 31.86 0.87 -1.43
CA SER A 45 30.68 0.03 -1.23
C SER A 45 29.95 0.41 0.07
N PRO A 46 29.26 1.56 0.10
CA PRO A 46 28.52 2.01 1.28
C PRO A 46 27.46 1.02 1.78
N SER A 47 26.91 0.21 0.89
CA SER A 47 25.93 -0.84 1.21
C SER A 47 26.45 -1.89 2.20
N LEU A 48 27.76 -2.01 2.39
CA LEU A 48 28.33 -2.90 3.40
C LEU A 48 27.91 -2.50 4.83
N LEU A 49 27.69 -1.20 5.08
CA LEU A 49 27.26 -0.69 6.39
C LEU A 49 25.79 -0.94 6.66
N LEU A 50 24.95 -1.04 5.62
CA LEU A 50 23.50 -1.05 5.77
C LEU A 50 22.99 -2.19 6.66
N GLY A 51 21.99 -1.88 7.47
CA GLY A 51 21.34 -2.78 8.43
C GLY A 51 21.68 -2.51 9.89
N SER A 52 21.17 -3.36 10.76
CA SER A 52 21.36 -3.28 12.21
C SER A 52 22.55 -4.10 12.66
N TRP A 53 23.33 -3.57 13.58
CA TRP A 53 24.49 -4.22 14.16
C TRP A 53 24.38 -4.27 15.67
N ASN A 54 24.37 -5.48 16.25
CA ASN A 54 24.46 -5.68 17.69
C ASN A 54 25.93 -5.54 18.11
N LEU A 55 26.20 -4.55 18.94
CA LEU A 55 27.55 -4.17 19.32
C LEU A 55 27.98 -4.84 20.62
N THR A 56 29.15 -5.45 20.60
CA THR A 56 29.85 -5.93 21.80
C THR A 56 31.14 -5.14 21.96
N LYS A 57 31.36 -4.57 23.14
CA LYS A 57 32.62 -3.87 23.42
C LYS A 57 33.77 -4.84 23.39
N ASP A 58 34.84 -4.47 22.68
CA ASP A 58 36.07 -5.24 22.69
C ASP A 58 36.84 -5.01 24.00
N ASN A 59 36.91 -6.03 24.84
CA ASN A 59 37.63 -5.98 26.10
C ASN A 59 39.16 -6.04 25.95
N ALA A 60 39.68 -6.30 24.73
CA ALA A 60 41.12 -6.38 24.48
C ALA A 60 41.80 -5.00 24.38
N SER A 61 41.03 -3.91 24.22
CA SER A 61 41.58 -2.55 24.11
C SER A 61 41.56 -1.78 25.45
N GLN A 62 42.05 -2.38 26.54
CA GLN A 62 42.35 -1.62 27.75
C GLN A 62 43.64 -0.79 27.54
N ASN A 63 43.55 0.27 26.75
CA ASN A 63 44.57 1.31 26.77
C ASN A 63 44.21 2.31 27.87
N SER A 64 45.16 2.45 28.75
CA SER A 64 45.21 3.07 30.05
C SER A 64 45.09 4.60 30.07
N ASP A 65 44.09 5.20 29.47
CA ASP A 65 43.75 6.59 29.76
C ASP A 65 42.48 6.64 30.64
N LYS A 66 42.65 6.90 31.93
CA LYS A 66 41.65 6.81 32.98
C LYS A 66 40.59 7.91 32.95
N THR A 67 40.39 8.62 31.84
CA THR A 67 39.48 9.76 31.74
C THR A 67 38.34 9.59 30.76
N ALA A 68 38.36 8.59 29.90
CA ALA A 68 37.27 8.36 28.93
C ALA A 68 36.14 7.55 29.56
N THR A 69 34.96 8.16 29.63
CA THR A 69 33.74 7.49 30.08
C THR A 69 33.36 6.39 29.08
N ASN A 70 32.87 5.27 29.56
CA ASN A 70 32.48 4.11 28.76
C ASN A 70 31.32 4.48 27.80
N CYS A 71 31.46 4.31 26.50
CA CYS A 71 30.43 4.65 25.51
C CYS A 71 29.16 3.80 25.62
N LYS A 72 29.20 2.60 26.19
CA LYS A 72 28.04 1.70 26.35
C LYS A 72 27.08 1.67 25.14
N ALA A 73 27.62 1.72 23.92
CA ALA A 73 26.84 1.50 22.72
C ALA A 73 26.44 0.02 22.63
N SER A 74 25.19 -0.28 22.32
CA SER A 74 24.68 -1.65 22.24
C SER A 74 24.15 -2.03 20.86
N ASN A 75 23.78 -1.04 20.07
CA ASN A 75 23.23 -1.27 18.73
C ASN A 75 23.46 -0.03 17.86
N ILE A 76 23.78 -0.24 16.58
CA ILE A 76 23.81 0.80 15.57
C ILE A 76 23.12 0.29 14.30
N HIS A 77 22.33 1.15 13.66
CA HIS A 77 21.61 0.86 12.43
C HIS A 77 21.92 1.92 11.39
N PHE A 78 22.31 1.50 10.19
CA PHE A 78 22.57 2.37 9.06
C PHE A 78 21.52 2.13 7.96
N LEU A 79 20.95 3.23 7.42
CA LEU A 79 19.91 3.22 6.41
C LEU A 79 20.43 3.75 5.05
N GLU A 80 19.81 3.34 3.94
CA GLU A 80 20.16 3.75 2.57
C GLU A 80 20.16 5.27 2.35
N ASN A 81 19.25 6.00 3.02
CA ASN A 81 19.17 7.46 2.93
C ASN A 81 20.24 8.19 3.74
N ASN A 82 21.35 7.51 4.08
CA ASN A 82 22.44 7.97 4.93
C ASN A 82 21.98 8.38 6.35
N SER A 83 20.87 7.86 6.84
CA SER A 83 20.44 8.04 8.23
C SER A 83 21.01 6.92 9.11
N PHE A 84 21.13 7.20 10.40
CA PHE A 84 21.48 6.19 11.39
C PHE A 84 20.66 6.29 12.67
N TYR A 85 20.58 5.17 13.39
CA TYR A 85 20.11 5.07 14.76
C TYR A 85 21.21 4.45 15.60
N LEU A 86 21.54 5.04 16.74
CA LEU A 86 22.51 4.52 17.68
C LEU A 86 21.88 4.43 19.07
N LYS A 87 21.88 3.23 19.68
CA LYS A 87 21.53 3.06 21.09
C LYS A 87 22.80 3.21 21.92
N TYR A 88 22.86 4.30 22.67
CA TYR A 88 24.01 4.74 23.44
C TYR A 88 23.57 5.08 24.86
N LEU A 89 24.10 4.38 25.85
CA LEU A 89 23.56 4.36 27.21
C LEU A 89 22.06 3.99 27.15
N ASP A 90 21.20 4.72 27.86
CA ASP A 90 19.74 4.56 27.78
C ASP A 90 19.09 5.54 26.81
N LYS A 91 19.91 6.19 25.96
CA LYS A 91 19.45 7.17 24.96
C LYS A 91 19.51 6.59 23.56
N ARG A 92 18.61 7.09 22.69
CA ARG A 92 18.64 6.85 21.27
C ARG A 92 19.05 8.11 20.55
N ILE A 93 20.09 8.00 19.74
CA ILE A 93 20.59 9.06 18.89
C ILE A 93 20.15 8.73 17.47
N ARG A 94 19.54 9.70 16.80
CA ARG A 94 19.17 9.63 15.38
C ARG A 94 19.87 10.76 14.64
N GLY A 95 20.23 10.52 13.38
CA GLY A 95 20.87 11.53 12.57
C GLY A 95 21.22 11.04 11.17
N LYS A 96 22.09 11.78 10.52
CA LYS A 96 22.70 11.41 9.24
C LYS A 96 24.12 10.93 9.47
N TYR A 97 24.65 10.10 8.57
CA TYR A 97 26.06 9.79 8.53
C TYR A 97 26.68 10.23 7.21
N GLU A 98 27.96 10.56 7.26
CA GLU A 98 28.75 10.94 6.10
C GLU A 98 30.04 10.13 6.07
N ILE A 99 30.27 9.38 5.00
CA ILE A 99 31.50 8.60 4.82
C ILE A 99 32.62 9.57 4.48
N VAL A 100 33.65 9.60 5.34
CA VAL A 100 34.81 10.49 5.20
C VAL A 100 35.88 9.85 4.30
N ASP A 101 36.17 8.56 4.53
CA ASP A 101 37.15 7.79 3.77
C ASP A 101 36.79 6.29 3.72
N SER A 102 37.78 5.44 3.35
CA SER A 102 37.56 3.99 3.20
C SER A 102 37.21 3.27 4.51
N THR A 103 37.48 3.87 5.66
CA THR A 103 37.37 3.24 6.99
C THR A 103 36.80 4.15 8.05
N SER A 104 36.28 5.33 7.67
CA SER A 104 35.74 6.27 8.64
C SER A 104 34.48 6.99 8.17
N LEU A 105 33.61 7.34 9.11
CA LEU A 105 32.41 8.15 8.89
C LEU A 105 32.16 9.10 10.06
N ASN A 106 31.46 10.19 9.77
CA ASN A 106 30.91 11.12 10.76
C ASN A 106 29.44 10.78 11.05
N LEU A 107 29.05 10.92 12.29
CA LEU A 107 27.65 10.87 12.75
C LEU A 107 27.19 12.30 13.03
N LEU A 108 26.08 12.72 12.38
CA LEU A 108 25.60 14.10 12.41
C LEU A 108 24.21 14.21 13.01
N ASN A 109 23.98 15.31 13.74
CA ASN A 109 22.65 15.76 14.13
C ASN A 109 22.44 17.17 13.50
N GLY A 110 21.60 17.23 12.46
CA GLY A 110 21.57 18.36 11.55
C GLY A 110 22.93 18.53 10.85
N SER A 111 23.54 19.72 10.96
CA SER A 111 24.89 20.01 10.42
C SER A 111 26.04 19.76 11.41
N ASN A 112 25.74 19.37 12.66
CA ASN A 112 26.76 19.21 13.70
C ASN A 112 27.23 17.77 13.78
N ILE A 113 28.55 17.56 13.78
CA ILE A 113 29.16 16.26 14.06
C ILE A 113 29.00 15.97 15.54
N ILE A 114 28.30 14.88 15.86
CA ILE A 114 28.07 14.40 17.23
C ILE A 114 28.90 13.17 17.58
N GLY A 115 29.55 12.58 16.60
CA GLY A 115 30.44 11.44 16.82
C GLY A 115 31.13 11.02 15.54
N THR A 116 32.11 10.13 15.67
CA THR A 116 32.85 9.53 14.55
C THR A 116 32.97 8.02 14.76
N ALA A 117 32.91 7.27 13.68
CA ALA A 117 33.32 5.88 13.67
C ALA A 117 34.54 5.73 12.77
N THR A 118 35.64 5.16 13.30
CA THR A 118 36.93 5.01 12.62
C THR A 118 37.39 3.57 12.67
N LYS A 119 38.37 3.22 11.82
CA LYS A 119 38.87 1.85 11.70
C LYS A 119 37.78 0.85 11.39
N ILE A 120 36.84 1.25 10.55
CA ILE A 120 35.69 0.42 10.20
C ILE A 120 36.17 -0.72 9.29
N GLU A 121 35.92 -1.93 9.73
CA GLU A 121 36.12 -3.15 8.93
C GLU A 121 34.78 -3.90 8.91
N VAL A 122 34.31 -4.25 7.72
CA VAL A 122 33.12 -5.09 7.52
C VAL A 122 33.54 -6.34 6.76
N ILE A 123 33.33 -7.49 7.37
CA ILE A 123 33.63 -8.81 6.77
C ILE A 123 32.38 -9.65 6.91
N GLU A 124 31.68 -9.90 5.80
CA GLU A 124 30.39 -10.58 5.77
C GLU A 124 29.37 -9.90 6.71
N ASN A 125 28.94 -10.60 7.77
CA ASN A 125 27.98 -10.13 8.76
C ASN A 125 28.63 -9.66 10.07
N LYS A 126 29.92 -9.28 10.02
CA LYS A 126 30.65 -8.75 11.17
C LYS A 126 31.20 -7.38 10.85
N ILE A 127 31.06 -6.47 11.78
CA ILE A 127 31.66 -5.13 11.74
C ILE A 127 32.59 -4.95 12.94
N SER A 128 33.69 -4.25 12.74
CA SER A 128 34.50 -3.71 13.84
C SER A 128 34.80 -2.25 13.60
N PHE A 129 34.79 -1.43 14.62
CA PHE A 129 35.10 -0.01 14.54
C PHE A 129 35.38 0.60 15.90
N THR A 130 36.05 1.74 15.92
CA THR A 130 36.20 2.59 17.10
C THR A 130 35.17 3.72 17.03
N LEU A 131 34.28 3.81 18.02
CA LEU A 131 33.23 4.83 18.14
C LEU A 131 33.67 5.89 19.15
N GLU A 132 33.62 7.15 18.72
CA GLU A 132 33.81 8.32 19.58
C GLU A 132 32.55 9.21 19.53
N ILE A 133 32.04 9.65 20.65
CA ILE A 133 30.84 10.49 20.74
C ILE A 133 31.15 11.74 21.56
N ASN A 134 30.96 12.92 20.95
CA ASN A 134 31.09 14.26 21.55
C ASN A 134 32.39 14.50 22.33
N ASN A 135 33.48 13.79 22.01
CA ASN A 135 34.71 13.76 22.80
C ASN A 135 34.50 13.29 24.27
N GLU A 136 33.35 12.72 24.59
CA GLU A 136 33.01 12.25 25.95
C GLU A 136 33.42 10.80 26.18
N CYS A 137 33.45 10.01 25.11
CA CYS A 137 33.83 8.61 25.18
C CYS A 137 34.46 8.13 23.87
N SER A 138 35.34 7.14 23.97
CA SER A 138 35.94 6.44 22.83
C SER A 138 36.12 4.96 23.17
N ASP A 139 35.47 4.07 22.43
CA ASP A 139 35.56 2.62 22.63
C ASP A 139 35.58 1.86 21.29
N THR A 140 36.24 0.71 21.28
CA THR A 140 36.19 -0.21 20.14
C THR A 140 35.11 -1.24 20.33
N TYR A 141 34.35 -1.46 19.26
CA TYR A 141 33.24 -2.41 19.19
C TYR A 141 33.44 -3.41 18.09
N THR A 142 33.03 -4.63 18.34
CA THR A 142 32.73 -5.62 17.30
C THR A 142 31.21 -5.80 17.26
N GLY A 143 30.63 -5.98 16.07
CA GLY A 143 29.21 -6.18 15.90
C GLY A 143 28.91 -7.35 14.97
N GLU A 144 27.83 -8.06 15.25
CA GLU A 144 27.23 -8.99 14.30
C GLU A 144 25.99 -8.36 13.70
N LYS A 145 25.81 -8.53 12.37
CA LYS A 145 24.63 -8.00 11.67
C LYS A 145 23.39 -8.66 12.22
N TYR A 146 22.48 -7.82 12.68
CA TYR A 146 21.22 -8.26 13.26
C TYR A 146 20.09 -7.92 12.33
N PHE A 147 19.39 -8.94 11.88
CA PHE A 147 18.31 -8.82 10.92
C PHE A 147 16.94 -8.79 11.64
N ARG A 148 16.79 -7.92 12.66
CA ARG A 148 15.53 -7.83 13.43
C ARG A 148 14.32 -7.53 12.56
N ILE A 149 14.47 -6.61 11.60
CA ILE A 149 13.38 -6.27 10.69
C ILE A 149 13.07 -7.47 9.78
N HIS A 150 14.08 -8.21 9.31
CA HIS A 150 13.87 -9.45 8.54
C HIS A 150 13.17 -10.53 9.38
N GLN A 151 13.51 -10.64 10.67
CA GLN A 151 12.83 -11.54 11.58
C GLN A 151 11.36 -11.15 11.73
N PHE A 152 11.07 -9.88 11.98
CA PHE A 152 9.71 -9.35 12.04
C PHE A 152 8.93 -9.64 10.75
N ILE A 153 9.53 -9.39 9.58
CA ILE A 153 8.93 -9.69 8.28
C ILE A 153 8.57 -11.17 8.18
N TRP A 154 9.55 -12.04 8.45
CA TRP A 154 9.35 -13.48 8.28
C TRP A 154 8.32 -14.05 9.26
N GLU A 155 8.39 -13.69 10.54
CA GLU A 155 7.45 -14.13 11.57
C GLU A 155 6.03 -13.67 11.26
N THR A 156 5.88 -12.38 10.88
CA THR A 156 4.59 -11.81 10.51
C THR A 156 3.96 -12.55 9.31
N LEU A 157 4.73 -12.78 8.25
CA LEU A 157 4.21 -13.47 7.07
C LEU A 157 4.00 -14.96 7.34
N ASN A 158 4.86 -15.62 8.11
CA ASN A 158 4.67 -17.03 8.48
C ASN A 158 3.40 -17.24 9.30
N ASP A 159 3.03 -16.28 10.16
CA ASP A 159 1.87 -16.42 11.03
C ASP A 159 0.56 -15.97 10.37
N TYR A 160 0.58 -14.84 9.65
CA TYR A 160 -0.65 -14.16 9.22
C TYR A 160 -0.91 -14.16 7.71
N TYR A 161 0.11 -14.39 6.88
CA TYR A 161 -0.01 -14.23 5.43
C TYR A 161 -0.98 -15.22 4.81
N LEU A 162 -1.90 -14.74 3.97
CA LEU A 162 -2.97 -15.54 3.37
C LEU A 162 -2.44 -16.74 2.60
N TRP A 163 -1.38 -16.56 1.81
CA TRP A 163 -0.74 -17.60 0.99
C TRP A 163 0.48 -18.26 1.66
N GLN A 164 0.52 -18.27 3.00
CA GLN A 164 1.67 -18.79 3.75
C GLN A 164 2.04 -20.22 3.37
N GLU A 165 1.06 -21.11 3.19
CA GLU A 165 1.31 -22.53 2.82
C GLU A 165 1.85 -22.69 1.39
N GLU A 166 1.58 -21.72 0.51
CA GLU A 166 1.96 -21.73 -0.91
C GLU A 166 3.36 -21.13 -1.14
N VAL A 167 3.95 -20.47 -0.13
CA VAL A 167 5.29 -19.89 -0.19
C VAL A 167 6.29 -20.76 0.57
N PRO A 168 7.13 -21.57 -0.10
CA PRO A 168 8.05 -22.50 0.57
C PRO A 168 9.02 -21.84 1.55
N ALA A 169 9.40 -20.58 1.29
CA ALA A 169 10.26 -19.78 2.14
C ALA A 169 9.60 -19.41 3.49
N LEU A 170 8.28 -19.54 3.60
CA LEU A 170 7.51 -19.31 4.84
C LEU A 170 7.16 -20.61 5.58
N ALA A 171 7.72 -21.74 5.17
CA ALA A 171 7.44 -23.03 5.84
C ALA A 171 7.99 -23.06 7.27
N ASP A 172 7.24 -23.65 8.21
CA ASP A 172 7.65 -23.79 9.63
C ASP A 172 8.99 -24.51 9.83
N ALA A 173 9.40 -25.34 8.87
CA ALA A 173 10.71 -25.99 8.89
C ALA A 173 11.91 -25.02 8.79
N ILE A 174 11.64 -23.76 8.48
CA ILE A 174 12.64 -22.66 8.50
C ILE A 174 12.87 -22.15 9.95
N LYS A 175 11.87 -22.28 10.85
CA LYS A 175 12.03 -21.98 12.29
C LYS A 175 13.06 -22.94 12.93
N PRO A 176 13.77 -22.53 13.98
CA PRO A 176 13.71 -21.21 14.61
C PRO A 176 14.45 -20.15 13.80
N VAL A 177 13.99 -18.92 13.95
CA VAL A 177 14.69 -17.73 13.47
C VAL A 177 16.12 -17.73 14.02
N GLY A 178 17.09 -17.40 13.14
CA GLY A 178 18.51 -17.50 13.48
C GLY A 178 19.14 -18.87 13.19
N SER A 179 18.34 -19.89 12.78
CA SER A 179 18.87 -21.16 12.30
C SER A 179 19.74 -20.98 11.04
N ALA A 180 20.53 -22.00 10.69
CA ALA A 180 21.32 -21.97 9.45
C ALA A 180 20.43 -21.78 8.21
N LYS A 181 19.29 -22.46 8.16
CA LYS A 181 18.31 -22.31 7.06
C LYS A 181 17.76 -20.90 6.95
N TYR A 182 17.41 -20.29 8.08
CA TYR A 182 16.94 -18.91 8.11
C TYR A 182 18.02 -17.93 7.64
N LYS A 183 19.27 -18.10 8.11
CA LYS A 183 20.42 -17.27 7.67
C LYS A 183 20.69 -17.39 6.17
N GLU A 184 20.57 -18.57 5.60
CA GLU A 184 20.66 -18.77 4.15
C GLU A 184 19.53 -18.08 3.39
N LEU A 185 18.30 -18.10 3.93
CA LEU A 185 17.14 -17.45 3.33
C LEU A 185 17.29 -15.93 3.24
N ILE A 186 17.78 -15.26 4.30
CA ILE A 186 17.89 -13.80 4.33
C ILE A 186 19.16 -13.27 3.67
N ARG A 187 20.18 -14.11 3.48
CA ARG A 187 21.50 -13.70 2.97
C ARG A 187 21.49 -12.98 1.62
N PRO A 188 20.65 -13.36 0.62
CA PRO A 188 20.56 -12.65 -0.65
C PRO A 188 19.90 -11.28 -0.57
N TYR A 189 19.20 -10.98 0.53
CA TYR A 189 18.35 -9.82 0.66
C TYR A 189 18.80 -8.95 1.85
N PRO A 190 19.81 -8.09 1.71
CA PRO A 190 20.26 -7.21 2.79
C PRO A 190 19.20 -6.17 3.19
N GLU A 191 18.35 -5.75 2.23
CA GLU A 191 17.33 -4.74 2.43
C GLU A 191 16.00 -5.38 2.83
N PRO A 192 15.33 -4.87 3.89
CA PRO A 192 14.06 -5.41 4.38
C PRO A 192 12.97 -5.45 3.31
N GLU A 193 12.87 -4.41 2.48
CA GLU A 193 11.87 -4.30 1.42
C GLU A 193 12.08 -5.39 0.36
N ALA A 194 13.32 -5.61 -0.06
CA ALA A 194 13.66 -6.67 -1.02
C ALA A 194 13.38 -8.06 -0.45
N PHE A 195 13.65 -8.26 0.85
CA PHE A 195 13.32 -9.51 1.52
C PHE A 195 11.81 -9.73 1.59
N PHE A 196 11.04 -8.73 1.98
CA PHE A 196 9.59 -8.78 2.00
C PHE A 196 9.02 -9.15 0.61
N GLU A 197 9.45 -8.46 -0.45
CA GLU A 197 8.99 -8.73 -1.82
C GLU A 197 9.35 -10.17 -2.27
N SER A 198 10.47 -10.73 -1.82
CA SER A 198 10.88 -12.11 -2.15
C SER A 198 10.01 -13.19 -1.50
N LEU A 199 9.24 -12.84 -0.46
CA LEU A 199 8.34 -13.73 0.26
C LEU A 199 6.89 -13.64 -0.19
N LYS A 200 6.57 -12.74 -1.14
CA LYS A 200 5.21 -12.58 -1.64
C LYS A 200 4.83 -13.68 -2.63
N HIS A 201 3.57 -14.10 -2.57
CA HIS A 201 2.95 -14.94 -3.58
C HIS A 201 2.74 -14.15 -4.88
N GLU A 202 2.74 -14.81 -6.04
CA GLU A 202 2.57 -14.17 -7.35
C GLU A 202 1.23 -13.45 -7.52
N ASP A 203 0.17 -13.92 -6.85
CA ASP A 203 -1.15 -13.27 -6.86
C ASP A 203 -1.26 -12.09 -5.89
N ASP A 204 -0.26 -11.88 -5.02
CA ASP A 204 -0.28 -10.79 -4.07
C ASP A 204 0.13 -9.45 -4.70
N LYS A 205 -0.86 -8.66 -5.04
CA LYS A 205 -0.70 -7.31 -5.59
C LYS A 205 -0.79 -6.20 -4.53
N TYR A 206 -1.09 -6.54 -3.27
CA TYR A 206 -1.58 -5.58 -2.28
C TYR A 206 -0.73 -5.46 -1.02
N SER A 207 -0.03 -6.52 -0.62
CA SER A 207 0.81 -6.46 0.58
C SER A 207 1.99 -5.53 0.39
N ILE A 208 2.23 -4.70 1.40
CA ILE A 208 3.31 -3.69 1.41
C ILE A 208 4.02 -3.68 2.75
N ILE A 209 5.28 -3.26 2.73
CA ILE A 209 6.04 -2.87 3.90
C ILE A 209 6.35 -1.37 3.81
N ARG A 210 6.34 -0.68 4.95
CA ARG A 210 6.74 0.73 5.06
C ARG A 210 7.79 0.87 6.15
N SER A 211 8.80 1.67 5.89
CA SER A 211 9.85 1.99 6.87
C SER A 211 9.34 2.93 7.98
N ASN A 212 8.22 3.63 7.73
CA ASN A 212 7.52 4.43 8.73
C ASN A 212 6.04 4.03 8.81
N TYR A 213 5.61 3.49 9.95
CA TYR A 213 4.22 3.08 10.15
C TYR A 213 3.22 4.25 10.13
N GLU A 214 3.67 5.49 10.39
CA GLU A 214 2.79 6.66 10.34
C GLU A 214 2.18 6.85 8.95
N ASP A 215 2.91 6.44 7.88
CA ASP A 215 2.41 6.53 6.51
C ASP A 215 1.16 5.67 6.31
N ILE A 216 1.14 4.46 6.90
CA ILE A 216 -0.03 3.57 6.85
C ILE A 216 -1.16 4.15 7.71
N GLU A 217 -0.87 4.61 8.93
CA GLU A 217 -1.87 5.17 9.84
C GLU A 217 -2.54 6.44 9.26
N ASN A 218 -1.76 7.28 8.58
CA ASN A 218 -2.27 8.47 7.91
C ASN A 218 -3.16 8.12 6.71
N SER A 219 -2.74 7.14 5.89
CA SER A 219 -3.52 6.67 4.74
C SER A 219 -4.91 6.18 5.15
N ILE A 220 -5.03 5.46 6.28
CA ILE A 220 -6.32 4.99 6.82
C ILE A 220 -7.24 6.15 7.22
N LYS A 221 -6.67 7.25 7.70
CA LYS A 221 -7.41 8.47 8.06
C LYS A 221 -7.69 9.40 6.87
N GLY A 222 -7.30 9.01 5.67
CA GLY A 222 -7.38 9.87 4.48
C GLY A 222 -6.49 11.10 4.56
N ILE A 223 -5.36 11.01 5.29
CA ILE A 223 -4.38 12.08 5.46
C ILE A 223 -3.17 11.78 4.58
N ASP A 224 -2.89 12.66 3.65
CA ASP A 224 -1.72 12.59 2.76
C ASP A 224 -1.21 14.00 2.39
N ALA A 225 -0.11 14.06 1.63
CA ALA A 225 0.35 15.29 1.00
C ALA A 225 -0.43 15.52 -0.30
N ASN A 226 -1.49 16.32 -0.26
CA ASN A 226 -2.45 16.46 -1.35
C ASN A 226 -2.68 17.93 -1.75
N ASN A 227 -2.82 18.19 -3.04
CA ASN A 227 -3.23 19.49 -3.58
C ASN A 227 -4.72 19.52 -3.92
N GLY A 228 -5.43 18.41 -3.74
CA GLY A 228 -6.87 18.27 -3.93
C GLY A 228 -7.31 18.01 -5.37
N LEU A 229 -6.39 17.91 -6.32
CA LEU A 229 -6.75 17.49 -7.67
C LEU A 229 -6.77 15.96 -7.76
N GLU A 230 -7.95 15.42 -7.95
CA GLU A 230 -8.13 13.99 -8.18
C GLU A 230 -8.20 13.70 -9.68
N PHE A 231 -7.48 12.67 -10.14
CA PHE A 231 -7.36 12.34 -11.55
C PHE A 231 -7.16 10.84 -11.78
N ILE A 232 -7.37 10.42 -13.01
CA ILE A 232 -7.06 9.08 -13.49
C ILE A 232 -5.93 9.19 -14.49
N LEU A 233 -4.93 8.32 -14.37
CA LEU A 233 -3.88 8.18 -15.36
C LEU A 233 -4.29 7.13 -16.41
N SER A 234 -4.06 7.43 -17.66
CA SER A 234 -4.33 6.55 -18.79
C SER A 234 -3.19 6.62 -19.80
N ARG A 235 -2.87 5.48 -20.40
CA ARG A 235 -1.97 5.48 -21.57
C ARG A 235 -2.71 6.04 -22.78
N TYR A 236 -2.00 6.71 -23.67
CA TYR A 236 -2.56 7.16 -24.94
C TYR A 236 -1.62 6.91 -26.10
N GLY A 237 -2.20 6.66 -27.28
CA GLY A 237 -1.41 6.28 -28.44
C GLY A 237 -0.81 4.88 -28.34
N SER A 238 0.21 4.60 -29.14
CA SER A 238 0.85 3.27 -29.25
C SER A 238 2.15 3.14 -28.44
N GLY A 239 2.48 4.14 -27.62
CA GLY A 239 3.76 4.20 -26.88
C GLY A 239 3.59 4.25 -25.36
N ASP A 240 4.65 4.74 -24.70
CA ASP A 240 4.72 4.86 -23.25
C ASP A 240 4.09 6.15 -22.70
N ALA A 241 3.47 6.96 -23.55
CA ALA A 241 2.89 8.22 -23.17
C ALA A 241 1.70 8.05 -22.22
N VAL A 242 1.65 8.92 -21.20
CA VAL A 242 0.63 8.94 -20.16
C VAL A 242 -0.08 10.29 -20.18
N MET A 243 -1.39 10.28 -20.00
CA MET A 243 -2.21 11.46 -19.73
C MET A 243 -2.88 11.33 -18.38
N GLY A 244 -3.14 12.46 -17.74
CA GLY A 244 -4.03 12.53 -16.59
C GLY A 244 -5.36 13.16 -16.99
N VAL A 245 -6.46 12.59 -16.51
CA VAL A 245 -7.83 13.08 -16.71
C VAL A 245 -8.42 13.45 -15.36
N VAL A 246 -8.77 14.71 -15.17
CA VAL A 246 -9.33 15.21 -13.91
C VAL A 246 -10.68 14.59 -13.63
N THR A 247 -10.85 14.01 -12.45
CA THR A 247 -12.09 13.37 -12.02
C THR A 247 -12.94 14.27 -11.13
N TYR A 248 -12.35 14.84 -10.08
CA TYR A 248 -13.00 15.79 -9.18
C TYR A 248 -11.95 16.61 -8.42
N ILE A 249 -12.42 17.57 -7.66
CA ILE A 249 -11.58 18.43 -6.81
C ILE A 249 -12.07 18.30 -5.37
N LEU A 250 -11.12 18.11 -4.45
CA LEU A 250 -11.40 18.05 -3.02
C LEU A 250 -11.64 19.45 -2.46
N GLU A 251 -12.69 19.58 -1.67
CA GLU A 251 -13.03 20.85 -1.03
C GLU A 251 -11.93 21.28 -0.03
N GLY A 252 -11.70 22.58 0.09
CA GLY A 252 -10.68 23.13 0.99
C GLY A 252 -9.24 23.00 0.52
N SER A 253 -9.01 22.45 -0.69
CA SER A 253 -7.67 22.24 -1.24
C SER A 253 -7.15 23.39 -2.10
N ASP A 254 -5.85 23.34 -2.46
CA ASP A 254 -5.22 24.32 -3.37
C ASP A 254 -5.82 24.30 -4.79
N ALA A 255 -6.37 23.18 -5.24
CA ALA A 255 -7.01 23.06 -6.55
C ALA A 255 -8.33 23.85 -6.65
N VAL A 256 -8.98 24.15 -5.50
CA VAL A 256 -10.22 24.92 -5.46
C VAL A 256 -9.98 26.35 -6.00
N GLY A 257 -10.83 26.78 -6.91
CA GLY A 257 -10.75 28.12 -7.53
C GLY A 257 -9.69 28.27 -8.62
N LYS A 258 -8.88 27.22 -8.87
CA LYS A 258 -8.00 27.18 -10.05
C LYS A 258 -8.84 26.93 -11.32
N ASN A 259 -8.33 27.42 -12.47
CA ASN A 259 -9.00 27.19 -13.75
C ASN A 259 -8.81 25.74 -14.23
N ILE A 260 -9.26 24.78 -13.43
CA ILE A 260 -9.23 23.34 -13.73
C ILE A 260 -10.53 22.70 -13.27
N LYS A 261 -11.01 21.70 -13.99
CA LYS A 261 -12.29 21.06 -13.73
C LYS A 261 -12.31 19.59 -14.21
N ARG A 262 -13.29 18.84 -13.77
CA ARG A 262 -13.58 17.49 -14.25
C ARG A 262 -13.58 17.41 -15.77
N GLY A 263 -12.89 16.40 -16.31
CA GLY A 263 -12.73 16.17 -17.75
C GLY A 263 -11.58 16.95 -18.38
N ASP A 264 -10.94 17.87 -17.67
CA ASP A 264 -9.71 18.50 -18.17
C ASP A 264 -8.58 17.46 -18.24
N ILE A 265 -7.73 17.57 -19.25
CA ILE A 265 -6.65 16.61 -19.52
C ILE A 265 -5.31 17.32 -19.38
N PHE A 266 -4.32 16.65 -18.78
CA PHE A 266 -2.93 17.09 -18.77
C PHE A 266 -2.01 15.98 -19.29
N THR A 267 -0.94 16.37 -19.96
CA THR A 267 0.02 15.43 -20.60
C THR A 267 1.45 15.69 -20.18
N ARG A 268 1.70 16.78 -19.42
CA ARG A 268 3.04 17.17 -18.99
C ARG A 268 3.00 17.71 -17.56
N VAL A 269 4.10 17.56 -16.87
CA VAL A 269 4.34 18.13 -15.53
C VAL A 269 5.68 18.85 -15.56
N ASP A 270 5.70 20.11 -15.12
CA ASP A 270 6.88 20.98 -15.13
C ASP A 270 7.61 21.00 -16.48
N GLY A 271 6.82 21.05 -17.58
CA GLY A 271 7.32 21.03 -18.95
C GLY A 271 7.81 19.68 -19.46
N GLN A 272 7.76 18.59 -18.66
CA GLN A 272 8.17 17.24 -19.05
C GLN A 272 6.97 16.41 -19.49
N ASN A 273 7.05 15.73 -20.64
CA ASN A 273 6.01 14.80 -21.09
C ASN A 273 5.87 13.64 -20.11
N LEU A 274 4.64 13.35 -19.69
CA LEU A 274 4.34 12.19 -18.86
C LEU A 274 4.48 10.89 -19.65
N ASN A 275 5.11 9.91 -19.02
CA ASN A 275 5.24 8.54 -19.55
C ASN A 275 5.28 7.52 -18.40
N VAL A 276 5.25 6.24 -18.73
CA VAL A 276 5.22 5.13 -17.75
C VAL A 276 6.43 5.08 -16.82
N ASN A 277 7.54 5.75 -17.14
CA ASN A 277 8.77 5.72 -16.35
C ASN A 277 8.90 6.91 -15.40
N ASN A 278 8.22 8.06 -15.66
CA ASN A 278 8.43 9.29 -14.89
C ASN A 278 7.18 9.81 -14.15
N TYR A 279 5.97 9.31 -14.45
CA TYR A 279 4.75 9.85 -13.86
C TYR A 279 4.71 9.74 -12.32
N ARG A 280 5.33 8.71 -11.74
CA ARG A 280 5.37 8.50 -10.29
C ARG A 280 6.18 9.59 -9.60
N GLU A 281 7.38 9.85 -10.08
CA GLU A 281 8.25 10.88 -9.53
C GLU A 281 7.64 12.27 -9.69
N LEU A 282 7.10 12.58 -10.88
CA LEU A 282 6.59 13.91 -11.19
C LEU A 282 5.29 14.26 -10.45
N LEU A 283 4.38 13.31 -10.27
CA LEU A 283 3.07 13.55 -9.66
C LEU A 283 3.00 13.19 -8.17
N PHE A 284 3.69 12.11 -7.78
CA PHE A 284 3.59 11.52 -6.44
C PHE A 284 4.90 11.57 -5.65
N GLY A 285 5.96 12.14 -6.22
CA GLY A 285 7.23 12.37 -5.52
C GLY A 285 7.13 13.45 -4.42
N ASP A 286 8.26 13.71 -3.76
CA ASP A 286 8.36 14.60 -2.58
C ASP A 286 8.17 16.09 -2.90
N ASN A 287 8.10 16.48 -4.18
CA ASN A 287 7.85 17.85 -4.58
C ASN A 287 6.48 18.32 -4.08
N LEU A 288 6.48 19.36 -3.26
CA LEU A 288 5.25 19.96 -2.74
C LEU A 288 4.51 20.81 -3.78
N SER A 289 5.14 21.21 -4.88
CA SER A 289 4.50 22.02 -5.92
C SER A 289 4.95 21.56 -7.30
N TYR A 290 4.02 21.52 -8.25
CA TYR A 290 4.28 21.22 -9.66
C TYR A 290 3.27 21.93 -10.57
N THR A 291 3.61 22.07 -11.85
CA THR A 291 2.76 22.69 -12.86
C THR A 291 2.30 21.67 -13.89
N LEU A 292 0.98 21.58 -14.08
CA LEU A 292 0.36 20.75 -15.12
C LEU A 292 0.26 21.55 -16.40
N ASP A 293 0.72 21.01 -17.52
CA ASP A 293 0.47 21.55 -18.86
C ASP A 293 -0.73 20.82 -19.47
N MET A 294 -1.78 21.59 -19.76
CA MET A 294 -3.08 21.07 -20.17
C MET A 294 -3.18 20.82 -21.67
N ALA A 295 -4.07 19.91 -22.03
CA ALA A 295 -4.33 19.56 -23.42
C ALA A 295 -5.84 19.38 -23.66
N ASP A 296 -6.27 19.57 -24.90
CA ASP A 296 -7.62 19.29 -25.36
C ASP A 296 -7.64 18.02 -26.24
N LEU A 297 -8.70 17.23 -26.10
CA LEU A 297 -8.96 16.09 -26.98
C LEU A 297 -9.70 16.59 -28.23
N SER A 298 -9.06 16.55 -29.39
CA SER A 298 -9.65 16.94 -30.68
C SER A 298 -9.31 15.92 -31.76
N ASN A 299 -10.33 15.37 -32.41
CA ASN A 299 -10.16 14.36 -33.48
C ASN A 299 -9.25 13.19 -33.09
N ASN A 300 -9.41 12.66 -31.86
CA ASN A 300 -8.61 11.57 -31.29
C ASN A 300 -7.14 11.93 -31.01
N LEU A 301 -6.80 13.20 -31.04
CA LEU A 301 -5.46 13.69 -30.74
C LEU A 301 -5.50 14.59 -29.49
N LEU A 302 -4.49 14.47 -28.66
CA LEU A 302 -4.25 15.39 -27.54
C LEU A 302 -3.42 16.56 -28.05
N ILE A 303 -4.00 17.76 -27.99
CA ILE A 303 -3.38 18.99 -28.47
C ILE A 303 -3.12 19.90 -27.28
N PRO A 304 -1.87 20.30 -26.99
CA PRO A 304 -1.58 21.27 -25.96
C PRO A 304 -2.40 22.55 -26.18
N ASN A 305 -3.10 23.02 -25.14
CA ASN A 305 -3.97 24.21 -25.25
C ASN A 305 -3.35 25.48 -24.65
N GLY A 306 -2.10 25.41 -24.20
CA GLY A 306 -1.35 26.53 -23.63
C GLY A 306 -1.75 26.94 -22.21
N LYS A 307 -2.69 26.21 -21.59
CA LYS A 307 -3.10 26.44 -20.20
C LYS A 307 -2.16 25.68 -19.26
N ASN A 308 -1.63 26.38 -18.26
CA ASN A 308 -0.75 25.82 -17.24
C ASN A 308 -1.36 26.06 -15.86
N ILE A 309 -1.37 25.03 -15.02
CA ILE A 309 -1.96 25.07 -13.68
C ILE A 309 -0.91 24.63 -12.66
N THR A 310 -0.46 25.56 -11.84
CA THR A 310 0.43 25.24 -10.71
C THR A 310 -0.41 24.85 -9.51
N LEU A 311 -0.07 23.70 -8.92
CA LEU A 311 -0.71 23.11 -7.75
C LEU A 311 0.31 22.91 -6.64
N THR A 312 -0.11 23.16 -5.39
CA THR A 312 0.73 23.00 -4.20
C THR A 312 0.07 22.02 -3.24
N LYS A 313 0.80 21.00 -2.83
CA LYS A 313 0.34 20.02 -1.85
C LYS A 313 0.37 20.61 -0.44
N THR A 314 -0.67 20.36 0.33
CA THR A 314 -0.67 20.52 1.79
C THR A 314 -0.19 19.22 2.41
N GLU A 315 0.86 19.23 3.24
CA GLU A 315 1.55 18.02 3.73
C GLU A 315 0.67 17.06 4.54
N LYS A 316 -0.32 17.57 5.26
CA LYS A 316 -1.26 16.79 6.05
C LYS A 316 -2.69 17.20 5.71
N PHE A 317 -3.06 17.04 4.46
CA PHE A 317 -4.41 17.32 4.00
C PHE A 317 -5.30 16.12 4.33
N GLN A 318 -6.36 16.35 5.10
CA GLN A 318 -7.38 15.33 5.35
C GLN A 318 -8.49 15.46 4.33
N SER A 319 -8.63 14.47 3.47
CA SER A 319 -9.66 14.40 2.45
C SER A 319 -11.01 14.03 3.07
N ASN A 320 -12.05 14.84 2.83
CA ASN A 320 -13.41 14.44 3.17
C ASN A 320 -13.89 13.39 2.15
N PRO A 321 -14.20 12.15 2.57
CA PRO A 321 -14.63 11.11 1.64
C PRO A 321 -16.06 11.31 1.10
N ILE A 322 -16.87 12.13 1.75
CA ILE A 322 -18.23 12.44 1.32
C ILE A 322 -18.18 13.59 0.31
N GLN A 323 -18.04 13.24 -0.95
CA GLN A 323 -17.84 14.22 -2.02
C GLN A 323 -19.11 14.97 -2.38
N ILE A 324 -20.24 14.28 -2.47
CA ILE A 324 -21.54 14.86 -2.83
C ILE A 324 -22.65 14.08 -2.11
N HIS A 325 -23.57 14.80 -1.49
CA HIS A 325 -24.86 14.24 -1.10
C HIS A 325 -25.96 15.20 -1.53
N LYS A 326 -27.02 14.66 -2.10
CA LYS A 326 -28.16 15.47 -2.52
C LYS A 326 -29.41 14.65 -2.76
N ILE A 327 -30.55 15.33 -2.92
CA ILE A 327 -31.82 14.71 -3.26
C ILE A 327 -32.14 15.07 -4.71
N ILE A 328 -32.48 14.06 -5.48
CA ILE A 328 -32.90 14.18 -6.89
C ILE A 328 -34.37 13.81 -6.97
N GLU A 329 -35.20 14.71 -7.46
CA GLU A 329 -36.61 14.46 -7.71
C GLU A 329 -36.86 14.10 -9.16
N SER A 330 -37.54 12.97 -9.41
CA SER A 330 -37.93 12.52 -10.75
C SER A 330 -39.25 11.78 -10.70
N GLY A 331 -40.29 12.43 -11.19
CA GLY A 331 -41.67 11.92 -11.11
C GLY A 331 -42.13 11.74 -9.65
N SER A 332 -42.51 10.53 -9.29
CA SER A 332 -42.88 10.15 -7.90
C SER A 332 -41.66 9.68 -7.08
N LYS A 333 -40.49 9.69 -7.66
CA LYS A 333 -39.27 9.22 -7.00
C LYS A 333 -38.55 10.37 -6.34
N LYS A 334 -38.20 10.19 -5.08
CA LYS A 334 -37.33 11.07 -4.30
C LYS A 334 -36.08 10.29 -3.97
N ILE A 335 -34.99 10.58 -4.67
CA ILE A 335 -33.78 9.75 -4.74
C ILE A 335 -32.68 10.42 -3.92
N GLY A 336 -32.17 9.75 -2.89
CA GLY A 336 -30.91 10.12 -2.27
C GLY A 336 -29.75 9.75 -3.21
N TYR A 337 -28.90 10.69 -3.50
CA TYR A 337 -27.63 10.46 -4.19
C TYR A 337 -26.49 10.76 -3.23
N LEU A 338 -25.60 9.79 -3.07
CA LEU A 338 -24.41 9.88 -2.22
C LEU A 338 -23.18 9.44 -3.03
N MET A 339 -22.22 10.33 -3.22
CA MET A 339 -20.90 9.99 -3.73
C MET A 339 -19.91 9.92 -2.57
N TYR A 340 -19.37 8.71 -2.34
CA TYR A 340 -18.49 8.37 -1.21
C TYR A 340 -17.21 7.75 -1.74
N ASN A 341 -16.06 8.42 -1.54
CA ASN A 341 -14.82 8.14 -2.26
C ASN A 341 -13.80 7.32 -1.46
N GLN A 342 -14.00 7.14 -0.15
CA GLN A 342 -13.13 6.33 0.68
C GLN A 342 -13.85 5.92 1.98
N PHE A 343 -13.59 4.72 2.48
CA PHE A 343 -14.01 4.28 3.81
C PHE A 343 -12.94 4.69 4.83
N ALA A 344 -12.78 6.02 5.03
CA ALA A 344 -11.78 6.60 5.91
C ALA A 344 -12.25 6.64 7.37
N ASP A 345 -11.28 6.54 8.30
CA ASP A 345 -11.56 6.66 9.73
C ASP A 345 -12.02 8.09 10.12
N GLY A 346 -12.97 8.16 11.04
CA GLY A 346 -13.47 9.42 11.61
C GLY A 346 -14.61 10.10 10.85
N PHE A 347 -15.21 9.44 9.83
CA PHE A 347 -16.32 10.00 9.03
C PHE A 347 -17.64 9.22 9.14
N ASP A 348 -17.71 8.21 10.01
CA ASP A 348 -18.93 7.40 10.17
C ASP A 348 -20.10 8.21 10.75
N ASP A 349 -19.81 9.18 11.64
CA ASP A 349 -20.82 10.09 12.21
C ASP A 349 -21.39 11.05 11.15
N ASP A 350 -20.53 11.66 10.33
CA ASP A 350 -20.93 12.54 9.23
C ASP A 350 -21.79 11.77 8.21
N LEU A 351 -21.41 10.53 7.91
CA LEU A 351 -22.20 9.67 7.03
C LEU A 351 -23.56 9.34 7.64
N ASN A 352 -23.61 9.03 8.93
CA ASN A 352 -24.85 8.77 9.67
C ASN A 352 -25.78 10.00 9.70
N GLU A 353 -25.23 11.22 9.80
CA GLU A 353 -26.01 12.46 9.70
C GLU A 353 -26.65 12.62 8.33
N ILE A 354 -25.92 12.31 7.24
CA ILE A 354 -26.50 12.34 5.88
C ILE A 354 -27.68 11.38 5.75
N PHE A 355 -27.59 10.20 6.33
CA PHE A 355 -28.70 9.25 6.33
C PHE A 355 -29.88 9.75 7.16
N SER A 356 -29.65 10.49 8.26
CA SER A 356 -30.69 11.21 8.99
C SER A 356 -31.38 12.25 8.10
N ILE A 357 -30.62 13.01 7.32
CA ILE A 357 -31.20 13.96 6.34
C ILE A 357 -32.04 13.22 5.31
N PHE A 358 -31.56 12.11 4.76
CA PHE A 358 -32.28 11.30 3.78
C PHE A 358 -33.60 10.75 4.37
N GLN A 359 -33.59 10.28 5.62
CA GLN A 359 -34.81 9.87 6.33
C GLN A 359 -35.80 11.04 6.48
N SER A 360 -35.34 12.19 6.99
CA SER A 360 -36.18 13.37 7.23
C SER A 360 -36.83 13.89 5.96
N GLN A 361 -36.13 13.75 4.84
CA GLN A 361 -36.61 14.11 3.53
C GLN A 361 -37.46 13.01 2.87
N GLN A 362 -37.63 11.86 3.53
CA GLN A 362 -38.44 10.76 3.05
C GLN A 362 -38.06 10.28 1.64
N ILE A 363 -36.75 10.10 1.38
CA ILE A 363 -36.31 9.48 0.12
C ILE A 363 -36.90 8.08 0.01
N ASN A 364 -37.18 7.64 -1.21
CA ASN A 364 -37.72 6.31 -1.49
C ASN A 364 -36.84 5.45 -2.42
N GLU A 365 -35.70 5.99 -2.83
CA GLU A 365 -34.64 5.31 -3.62
C GLU A 365 -33.28 5.84 -3.20
N LEU A 366 -32.24 5.02 -3.33
CA LEU A 366 -30.84 5.41 -3.07
C LEU A 366 -29.96 5.07 -4.28
N ILE A 367 -29.13 6.02 -4.68
CA ILE A 367 -28.01 5.81 -5.59
C ILE A 367 -26.73 6.11 -4.81
N LEU A 368 -25.93 5.09 -4.58
CA LEU A 368 -24.63 5.15 -3.95
C LEU A 368 -23.55 5.16 -5.05
N ASP A 369 -22.77 6.22 -5.13
CA ASP A 369 -21.71 6.36 -6.13
C ASP A 369 -20.36 6.04 -5.52
N LEU A 370 -19.82 4.87 -5.84
CA LEU A 370 -18.54 4.36 -5.39
C LEU A 370 -17.50 4.30 -6.53
N ARG A 371 -17.74 4.97 -7.66
CA ARG A 371 -16.89 4.82 -8.86
C ARG A 371 -15.42 5.15 -8.65
N TYR A 372 -15.07 5.98 -7.67
CA TYR A 372 -13.68 6.33 -7.34
C TYR A 372 -13.27 5.86 -5.94
N ASN A 373 -14.06 4.98 -5.34
CA ASN A 373 -13.82 4.49 -3.99
C ASN A 373 -12.97 3.21 -3.99
N GLY A 374 -11.70 3.32 -3.66
CA GLY A 374 -10.75 2.20 -3.56
C GLY A 374 -10.92 1.31 -2.34
N GLY A 375 -11.86 1.62 -1.42
CA GLY A 375 -12.08 0.84 -0.19
C GLY A 375 -11.73 1.61 1.08
N GLY A 376 -11.25 0.91 2.10
CA GLY A 376 -10.88 1.42 3.42
C GLY A 376 -11.34 0.51 4.55
N LEU A 377 -11.81 1.09 5.67
CA LEU A 377 -12.20 0.37 6.87
C LEU A 377 -13.43 -0.52 6.65
N VAL A 378 -13.32 -1.76 7.05
CA VAL A 378 -14.45 -2.72 7.03
C VAL A 378 -15.58 -2.25 7.92
N ARG A 379 -15.27 -1.72 9.11
CA ARG A 379 -16.28 -1.17 10.02
C ARG A 379 -17.18 -0.13 9.32
N SER A 380 -16.59 0.80 8.57
CA SER A 380 -17.37 1.82 7.86
C SER A 380 -18.23 1.23 6.74
N ALA A 381 -17.79 0.13 6.10
CA ALA A 381 -18.62 -0.62 5.15
C ALA A 381 -19.82 -1.31 5.83
N VAL A 382 -19.61 -1.90 7.00
CA VAL A 382 -20.68 -2.48 7.84
C VAL A 382 -21.68 -1.41 8.27
N ASN A 383 -21.20 -0.26 8.74
CA ASN A 383 -22.03 0.87 9.15
C ASN A 383 -22.88 1.37 7.97
N LEU A 384 -22.28 1.55 6.78
CA LEU A 384 -23.01 1.97 5.58
C LEU A 384 -24.06 0.93 5.18
N ALA A 385 -23.76 -0.36 5.27
CA ALA A 385 -24.74 -1.41 5.00
C ALA A 385 -25.92 -1.37 6.00
N GLY A 386 -25.66 -1.12 7.28
CA GLY A 386 -26.67 -0.88 8.31
C GLY A 386 -27.50 0.37 8.02
N MET A 387 -26.89 1.47 7.56
CA MET A 387 -27.59 2.69 7.16
C MET A 387 -28.54 2.47 5.97
N ILE A 388 -28.16 1.63 5.02
CA ILE A 388 -29.00 1.28 3.87
C ILE A 388 -30.17 0.40 4.29
N THR A 389 -29.93 -0.64 5.09
CA THR A 389 -30.89 -1.72 5.33
C THR A 389 -31.63 -1.60 6.67
N GLY A 390 -30.94 -1.63 7.79
CA GLY A 390 -31.50 -1.57 9.16
C GLY A 390 -32.20 -2.82 9.66
N GLN A 391 -32.77 -3.66 8.79
CA GLN A 391 -33.60 -4.81 9.15
C GLN A 391 -32.79 -6.10 9.43
N PHE A 392 -31.48 -6.11 9.25
CA PHE A 392 -30.66 -7.32 9.37
C PHE A 392 -29.69 -7.29 10.56
N ASP A 393 -29.94 -6.47 11.57
CA ASP A 393 -29.08 -6.34 12.75
C ASP A 393 -28.75 -7.72 13.37
N GLY A 394 -27.47 -8.02 13.53
CA GLY A 394 -26.97 -9.30 14.03
C GLY A 394 -26.81 -10.40 12.99
N GLU A 395 -27.34 -10.27 11.77
CA GLU A 395 -27.11 -11.22 10.68
C GLU A 395 -25.71 -11.06 10.09
N VAL A 396 -25.15 -12.14 9.52
CA VAL A 396 -23.80 -12.15 8.98
C VAL A 396 -23.70 -11.25 7.74
N PHE A 397 -22.94 -10.18 7.81
CA PHE A 397 -22.62 -9.31 6.67
C PHE A 397 -21.45 -9.84 5.85
N ALA A 398 -20.36 -10.23 6.52
CA ALA A 398 -19.15 -10.76 5.88
C ALA A 398 -18.53 -11.87 6.71
N LYS A 399 -17.83 -12.79 6.06
CA LYS A 399 -16.99 -13.83 6.68
C LYS A 399 -15.55 -13.65 6.26
N TYR A 400 -14.61 -13.94 7.17
CA TYR A 400 -13.19 -13.91 6.90
C TYR A 400 -12.65 -15.34 6.77
N LEU A 401 -12.10 -15.64 5.61
CA LEU A 401 -11.43 -16.90 5.33
C LEU A 401 -9.92 -16.67 5.46
N TRP A 402 -9.41 -16.86 6.68
CA TRP A 402 -8.00 -16.68 7.02
C TRP A 402 -7.11 -17.79 6.46
N ASN A 403 -5.78 -17.60 6.54
CA ASN A 403 -4.86 -18.71 6.29
C ASN A 403 -5.13 -19.88 7.25
N LYS A 404 -4.59 -21.05 6.90
CA LYS A 404 -4.87 -22.29 7.65
C LYS A 404 -4.47 -22.19 9.13
N LYS A 405 -3.31 -21.61 9.45
CA LYS A 405 -2.83 -21.48 10.84
C LYS A 405 -3.79 -20.69 11.70
N LEU A 406 -4.24 -19.56 11.19
CA LEU A 406 -5.14 -18.69 11.92
C LEU A 406 -6.53 -19.31 12.02
N MET A 407 -7.02 -19.97 10.96
CA MET A 407 -8.28 -20.72 11.02
C MET A 407 -8.21 -21.88 12.03
N ASP A 408 -7.12 -22.65 12.06
CA ASP A 408 -6.94 -23.73 13.04
C ASP A 408 -6.94 -23.17 14.48
N TYR A 409 -6.27 -22.02 14.71
CA TYR A 409 -6.27 -21.35 16.01
C TYR A 409 -7.67 -20.85 16.41
N LEU A 410 -8.37 -20.13 15.52
CA LEU A 410 -9.70 -19.59 15.79
C LEU A 410 -10.74 -20.70 16.04
N ASN A 411 -10.58 -21.83 15.38
CA ASN A 411 -11.47 -22.98 15.56
C ASN A 411 -11.23 -23.74 16.87
N THR A 412 -10.20 -23.43 17.65
CA THR A 412 -10.01 -24.01 19.00
C THR A 412 -11.07 -23.53 19.99
N ASP A 413 -11.59 -22.33 19.79
CA ASP A 413 -12.66 -21.75 20.61
C ASP A 413 -13.51 -20.77 19.76
N PRO A 414 -14.41 -21.31 18.90
CA PRO A 414 -15.19 -20.48 17.97
C PRO A 414 -16.10 -19.46 18.65
N GLU A 415 -16.59 -19.75 19.87
CA GLU A 415 -17.43 -18.81 20.63
C GLU A 415 -16.62 -17.59 21.09
N ARG A 416 -15.43 -17.82 21.61
CA ARG A 416 -14.49 -16.77 22.03
C ARG A 416 -14.05 -15.90 20.84
N PHE A 417 -13.82 -16.51 19.70
CA PHE A 417 -13.27 -15.84 18.50
C PHE A 417 -14.33 -15.49 17.46
N ALA A 418 -15.62 -15.53 17.79
CA ALA A 418 -16.69 -15.28 16.84
C ALA A 418 -16.52 -13.95 16.09
N GLY A 419 -16.12 -12.87 16.77
CA GLY A 419 -15.85 -11.56 16.16
C GLY A 419 -14.62 -11.52 15.23
N ASN A 420 -13.79 -12.58 15.20
CA ASN A 420 -12.65 -12.70 14.29
C ASN A 420 -12.97 -13.54 13.04
N LEU A 421 -14.16 -14.15 12.99
CA LEU A 421 -14.58 -14.99 11.86
C LEU A 421 -15.39 -14.22 10.82
N GLY A 422 -15.74 -12.96 11.11
CA GLY A 422 -16.52 -12.12 10.21
C GLY A 422 -17.15 -10.94 10.90
N GLU A 423 -17.99 -10.22 10.15
CA GLU A 423 -18.75 -9.07 10.61
C GLU A 423 -20.25 -9.34 10.48
N ASN A 424 -21.01 -8.87 11.45
CA ASN A 424 -22.45 -8.86 11.39
C ASN A 424 -22.97 -7.45 11.05
N PHE A 425 -24.13 -7.36 10.44
CA PHE A 425 -24.85 -6.09 10.37
C PHE A 425 -25.05 -5.50 11.77
N THR A 426 -24.97 -4.20 11.87
CA THR A 426 -25.15 -3.46 13.11
C THR A 426 -26.15 -2.31 12.95
N ASN A 427 -26.86 -2.00 14.03
CA ASN A 427 -27.72 -0.82 14.15
C ASN A 427 -27.08 0.29 15.02
N LYS A 428 -25.78 0.15 15.36
CA LYS A 428 -25.02 1.11 16.15
C LYS A 428 -23.64 1.34 15.56
N LEU A 429 -23.18 2.58 15.64
CA LEU A 429 -21.78 2.94 15.40
C LEU A 429 -20.88 2.41 16.53
N GLY A 430 -19.57 2.48 16.33
CA GLY A 430 -18.58 1.98 17.30
C GLY A 430 -18.64 2.64 18.69
N ASP A 431 -19.14 3.86 18.79
CA ASP A 431 -19.36 4.59 20.05
C ASP A 431 -20.73 4.30 20.72
N GLY A 432 -21.56 3.47 20.08
CA GLY A 432 -22.90 3.11 20.54
C GLY A 432 -24.03 4.01 20.03
N THR A 433 -23.71 5.04 19.21
CA THR A 433 -24.70 5.89 18.54
C THR A 433 -25.59 5.06 17.60
N ALA A 434 -26.90 5.29 17.62
CA ALA A 434 -27.82 4.58 16.74
C ALA A 434 -27.61 4.95 15.27
N ILE A 435 -27.62 3.95 14.41
CA ILE A 435 -27.54 4.14 12.96
C ILE A 435 -28.90 4.59 12.41
N ASN A 436 -28.89 5.65 11.61
CA ASN A 436 -30.03 6.15 10.86
C ASN A 436 -30.24 5.29 9.61
N SER A 437 -31.18 4.33 9.66
CA SER A 437 -31.37 3.34 8.60
C SER A 437 -32.53 3.70 7.69
N LEU A 438 -32.35 3.54 6.38
CA LEU A 438 -33.40 3.77 5.38
C LEU A 438 -34.40 2.62 5.26
N ASN A 439 -34.06 1.44 5.80
CA ASN A 439 -34.82 0.19 5.68
C ASN A 439 -35.13 -0.19 4.22
N PHE A 440 -34.19 0.02 3.33
CA PHE A 440 -34.32 -0.29 1.91
C PHE A 440 -34.02 -1.77 1.63
N ASN A 441 -34.74 -2.32 0.66
CA ASN A 441 -34.51 -3.65 0.09
C ASN A 441 -33.93 -3.61 -1.31
N LYS A 442 -33.48 -2.43 -1.73
CA LYS A 442 -32.86 -2.18 -3.03
C LYS A 442 -31.93 -0.97 -2.95
N VAL A 443 -30.78 -1.05 -3.62
CA VAL A 443 -29.85 0.06 -3.77
C VAL A 443 -29.24 0.04 -5.18
N TYR A 444 -29.06 1.21 -5.78
CA TYR A 444 -28.25 1.37 -6.99
C TYR A 444 -26.83 1.73 -6.57
N VAL A 445 -25.84 1.06 -7.16
CA VAL A 445 -24.42 1.34 -6.89
C VAL A 445 -23.72 1.66 -8.20
N ILE A 446 -23.18 2.89 -8.31
CA ILE A 446 -22.38 3.27 -9.46
C ILE A 446 -20.94 2.86 -9.21
N THR A 447 -20.34 2.09 -10.14
CA THR A 447 -19.02 1.51 -10.03
C THR A 447 -18.13 1.79 -11.25
N SER A 448 -16.84 1.68 -11.05
CA SER A 448 -15.82 1.63 -12.10
C SER A 448 -14.72 0.66 -11.72
N GLY A 449 -13.73 0.44 -12.58
CA GLY A 449 -12.53 -0.34 -12.26
C GLY A 449 -11.69 0.23 -11.10
N ARG A 450 -12.13 1.31 -10.46
CA ARG A 450 -11.54 1.87 -9.24
C ARG A 450 -12.36 1.58 -7.97
N SER A 451 -13.56 1.03 -8.13
CA SER A 451 -14.35 0.53 -7.01
C SER A 451 -13.74 -0.76 -6.50
N ALA A 452 -13.10 -0.74 -5.34
CA ALA A 452 -12.32 -1.87 -4.85
C ALA A 452 -12.59 -2.17 -3.37
N SER A 453 -12.30 -3.40 -2.94
CA SER A 453 -12.14 -3.73 -1.53
C SER A 453 -13.43 -3.50 -0.72
N SER A 454 -13.47 -2.56 0.27
CA SER A 454 -14.67 -2.26 1.06
C SER A 454 -15.85 -1.79 0.22
N SER A 455 -15.63 -1.20 -0.97
CA SER A 455 -16.69 -0.93 -1.94
C SER A 455 -17.29 -2.22 -2.48
N GLU A 456 -16.46 -3.20 -2.81
CA GLU A 456 -16.90 -4.52 -3.26
C GLU A 456 -17.51 -5.33 -2.12
N LEU A 457 -16.99 -5.16 -0.90
CA LEU A 457 -17.55 -5.76 0.31
C LEU A 457 -19.00 -5.29 0.56
N VAL A 458 -19.29 -3.99 0.37
CA VAL A 458 -20.67 -3.47 0.47
C VAL A 458 -21.58 -4.13 -0.55
N ILE A 459 -21.17 -4.22 -1.80
CA ILE A 459 -21.95 -4.87 -2.87
C ILE A 459 -22.15 -6.35 -2.56
N ASN A 460 -21.05 -7.08 -2.25
CA ASN A 460 -21.08 -8.51 -1.99
C ASN A 460 -21.85 -8.86 -0.72
N GLY A 461 -21.63 -8.11 0.37
CA GLY A 461 -22.30 -8.35 1.67
C GLY A 461 -23.80 -8.06 1.64
N LEU A 462 -24.23 -7.05 0.88
CA LEU A 462 -25.65 -6.73 0.71
C LEU A 462 -26.40 -7.68 -0.24
N SER A 463 -25.71 -8.25 -1.24
CA SER A 463 -26.34 -9.05 -2.31
C SER A 463 -27.18 -10.24 -1.83
N PRO A 464 -26.85 -10.96 -0.73
CA PRO A 464 -27.72 -12.01 -0.20
C PRO A 464 -29.04 -11.52 0.41
N TYR A 465 -29.14 -10.24 0.75
CA TYR A 465 -30.21 -9.69 1.57
C TYR A 465 -31.15 -8.75 0.82
N ILE A 466 -30.58 -7.95 -0.10
CA ILE A 466 -31.33 -6.95 -0.86
C ILE A 466 -30.95 -6.98 -2.35
N ASN A 467 -31.76 -6.32 -3.17
CA ASN A 467 -31.45 -6.16 -4.60
C ASN A 467 -30.41 -5.06 -4.81
N VAL A 468 -29.15 -5.43 -5.05
CA VAL A 468 -28.05 -4.52 -5.40
C VAL A 468 -27.99 -4.40 -6.91
N ILE A 469 -28.28 -3.21 -7.45
CA ILE A 469 -28.26 -2.93 -8.89
C ILE A 469 -27.02 -2.12 -9.19
N GLN A 470 -26.01 -2.80 -9.75
CA GLN A 470 -24.75 -2.18 -10.13
C GLN A 470 -24.89 -1.49 -11.50
N VAL A 471 -24.34 -0.28 -11.63
CA VAL A 471 -24.33 0.54 -12.86
C VAL A 471 -22.93 1.05 -13.13
N GLY A 472 -22.43 0.97 -14.36
CA GLY A 472 -21.13 1.46 -14.73
C GLY A 472 -20.21 0.37 -15.26
N ASP A 473 -18.99 0.26 -14.75
CA ASP A 473 -18.04 -0.78 -15.18
C ASP A 473 -17.85 -1.83 -14.09
N ASN A 474 -17.16 -2.93 -14.43
CA ASN A 474 -16.72 -3.92 -13.45
C ASN A 474 -15.93 -3.23 -12.35
N THR A 475 -16.07 -3.73 -11.14
CA THR A 475 -15.19 -3.33 -10.03
C THR A 475 -13.78 -3.88 -10.22
N TYR A 476 -12.86 -3.52 -9.33
CA TYR A 476 -11.45 -3.87 -9.45
C TYR A 476 -11.14 -5.36 -9.24
N GLY A 477 -11.83 -6.02 -8.30
CA GLY A 477 -11.60 -7.44 -7.99
C GLY A 477 -10.72 -7.67 -6.76
N LYS A 478 -10.66 -6.75 -5.80
CA LYS A 478 -9.94 -6.97 -4.54
C LYS A 478 -10.81 -7.67 -3.51
N ASN A 479 -10.80 -9.01 -3.57
CA ASN A 479 -11.56 -9.90 -2.68
C ASN A 479 -10.79 -10.29 -1.41
N VAL A 480 -9.64 -9.67 -1.15
CA VAL A 480 -8.74 -9.94 -0.02
C VAL A 480 -8.58 -8.72 0.88
N GLY A 481 -8.28 -8.96 2.14
CA GLY A 481 -8.06 -7.93 3.13
C GLY A 481 -7.02 -8.31 4.17
N GLY A 482 -6.71 -7.35 5.05
CA GLY A 482 -5.76 -7.53 6.15
C GLY A 482 -5.99 -6.52 7.27
N PRO A 483 -5.20 -6.58 8.35
CA PRO A 483 -5.24 -5.57 9.40
C PRO A 483 -4.65 -4.25 8.88
N ALA A 484 -4.99 -3.17 9.56
CA ALA A 484 -4.51 -1.83 9.21
C ALA A 484 -2.98 -1.74 9.11
N ALA A 485 -2.29 -2.25 10.14
CA ALA A 485 -0.85 -2.39 10.15
C ALA A 485 -0.44 -3.47 11.16
N LEU A 486 0.56 -4.24 10.81
CA LEU A 486 1.25 -5.17 11.68
C LEU A 486 2.56 -4.54 12.11
N TYR A 487 2.77 -4.46 13.42
CA TYR A 487 3.94 -3.85 14.03
C TYR A 487 4.81 -4.90 14.68
N ASP A 488 6.09 -4.64 14.78
CA ASP A 488 6.97 -5.41 15.64
C ASP A 488 6.71 -5.03 17.11
N TYR A 489 6.09 -5.93 17.85
CA TYR A 489 5.82 -5.75 19.26
C TYR A 489 6.88 -6.44 20.13
N ILE A 490 7.29 -5.78 21.22
CA ILE A 490 8.30 -6.31 22.15
C ILE A 490 7.70 -7.01 23.38
N ASP A 491 6.38 -6.91 23.56
CA ASP A 491 5.67 -7.52 24.68
C ASP A 491 4.19 -7.77 24.37
N ASN A 492 3.53 -8.50 25.29
CA ASN A 492 2.10 -8.82 25.19
C ASN A 492 1.17 -7.61 25.38
N ASN A 493 1.69 -6.46 25.84
CA ASN A 493 0.94 -5.21 25.92
C ASN A 493 0.92 -4.44 24.61
N ARG A 494 1.44 -5.04 23.52
CA ARG A 494 1.56 -4.42 22.20
C ARG A 494 2.41 -3.14 22.20
N THR A 495 3.47 -3.12 22.99
CA THR A 495 4.47 -2.06 22.93
C THR A 495 5.22 -2.19 21.61
N LYS A 496 5.06 -1.20 20.72
CA LYS A 496 5.78 -1.18 19.43
C LYS A 496 7.29 -1.18 19.70
N ASN A 497 8.03 -1.97 18.93
CA ASN A 497 9.48 -2.01 19.02
C ASN A 497 10.05 -0.60 18.74
N PRO A 498 10.74 -0.01 19.73
CA PRO A 498 11.24 1.34 19.55
C PRO A 498 12.53 1.43 18.71
N ASP A 499 13.11 0.31 18.30
CA ASP A 499 14.36 0.29 17.54
C ASP A 499 14.15 0.54 16.03
N HIS A 500 12.92 0.45 15.55
CA HIS A 500 12.55 0.79 14.16
C HIS A 500 11.07 1.22 14.06
N THR A 501 10.72 1.78 12.91
CA THR A 501 9.37 2.24 12.58
C THR A 501 8.72 1.43 11.46
N TYR A 502 9.29 0.28 11.09
CA TYR A 502 8.72 -0.58 10.06
C TYR A 502 7.37 -1.14 10.47
N ALA A 503 6.45 -1.18 9.52
CA ALA A 503 5.18 -1.89 9.63
C ALA A 503 4.84 -2.58 8.32
N ILE A 504 4.03 -3.61 8.43
CA ILE A 504 3.57 -4.44 7.32
C ILE A 504 2.05 -4.33 7.23
N TYR A 505 1.55 -4.07 6.03
CA TYR A 505 0.18 -4.35 5.65
C TYR A 505 0.22 -5.56 4.73
N CYS A 506 -0.30 -6.70 5.18
CA CYS A 506 -0.35 -7.91 4.34
C CYS A 506 -1.76 -8.46 4.24
N MET A 507 -2.03 -9.15 3.14
CA MET A 507 -3.28 -9.86 2.94
C MET A 507 -3.30 -11.07 3.86
N THR A 508 -4.39 -11.19 4.64
CA THR A 508 -4.52 -12.21 5.67
C THR A 508 -5.79 -13.05 5.53
N PHE A 509 -6.79 -12.56 4.80
CA PHE A 509 -8.06 -13.27 4.59
C PHE A 509 -8.67 -12.98 3.21
N TYR A 510 -9.51 -13.92 2.74
CA TYR A 510 -10.52 -13.65 1.72
C TYR A 510 -11.81 -13.15 2.38
N SER A 511 -12.49 -12.20 1.73
CA SER A 511 -13.73 -11.60 2.18
C SER A 511 -14.92 -12.26 1.49
N ALA A 512 -15.64 -13.11 2.20
CA ALA A 512 -16.83 -13.81 1.71
C ALA A 512 -18.13 -13.18 2.25
N ASN A 513 -19.23 -13.27 1.51
CA ASN A 513 -20.55 -12.91 2.02
C ASN A 513 -21.18 -14.04 2.87
N SER A 514 -22.41 -13.83 3.38
CA SER A 514 -23.12 -14.82 4.20
C SER A 514 -23.32 -16.18 3.49
N GLN A 515 -23.34 -16.19 2.15
CA GLN A 515 -23.48 -17.39 1.32
C GLN A 515 -22.12 -18.01 0.90
N ASN A 516 -21.01 -17.55 1.48
CA ASN A 516 -19.64 -17.96 1.20
C ASN A 516 -19.14 -17.59 -0.21
N PHE A 517 -19.72 -16.61 -0.87
CA PHE A 517 -19.23 -16.12 -2.15
C PHE A 517 -18.08 -15.11 -1.92
N TYR A 518 -16.90 -15.39 -2.47
CA TYR A 518 -15.70 -14.54 -2.44
C TYR A 518 -14.94 -14.56 -3.79
N ASP A 519 -15.40 -15.31 -4.77
CA ASP A 519 -14.75 -15.48 -6.06
C ASP A 519 -15.09 -14.33 -7.01
N TYR A 520 -14.50 -13.15 -6.73
CA TYR A 520 -14.64 -11.95 -7.55
C TYR A 520 -13.30 -11.24 -7.81
N ALA A 521 -12.21 -12.01 -7.94
CA ALA A 521 -10.89 -11.48 -8.27
C ALA A 521 -10.82 -10.74 -9.63
N ASP A 522 -11.77 -11.02 -10.55
CA ASP A 522 -11.95 -10.33 -11.83
C ASP A 522 -12.94 -9.14 -11.74
N GLY A 523 -13.37 -8.78 -10.52
CA GLY A 523 -14.36 -7.74 -10.25
C GLY A 523 -15.81 -8.22 -10.30
N LEU A 524 -16.67 -7.45 -9.62
CA LEU A 524 -18.13 -7.60 -9.69
C LEU A 524 -18.64 -6.83 -10.91
N ALA A 525 -19.43 -7.50 -11.75
CA ALA A 525 -19.91 -6.94 -13.01
C ALA A 525 -21.35 -6.44 -12.91
N PRO A 526 -21.69 -5.26 -13.48
CA PRO A 526 -23.07 -4.86 -13.69
C PRO A 526 -23.75 -5.77 -14.72
N GLN A 527 -25.11 -5.77 -14.74
CA GLN A 527 -25.86 -6.38 -15.83
C GLN A 527 -25.51 -5.68 -17.15
N GLU A 528 -25.54 -6.39 -18.26
CA GLU A 528 -25.01 -5.91 -19.54
C GLU A 528 -25.69 -4.61 -20.00
N GLU A 529 -26.98 -4.44 -19.77
CA GLU A 529 -27.72 -3.22 -20.10
C GLU A 529 -27.39 -2.01 -19.22
N LEU A 530 -26.73 -2.24 -18.08
CA LEU A 530 -26.27 -1.22 -17.14
C LEU A 530 -24.76 -0.99 -17.21
N LYS A 531 -24.09 -1.70 -18.12
CA LYS A 531 -22.64 -1.58 -18.29
C LYS A 531 -22.31 -0.36 -19.14
N LEU A 532 -21.51 0.54 -18.56
CA LEU A 532 -21.07 1.78 -19.22
C LEU A 532 -19.76 2.25 -18.59
N LYS A 533 -18.73 2.42 -19.41
CA LYS A 533 -17.48 3.07 -19.01
C LYS A 533 -17.62 4.59 -19.05
N GLU A 534 -16.89 5.30 -18.20
CA GLU A 534 -16.76 6.76 -18.34
C GLU A 534 -16.12 7.11 -19.69
N ASP A 535 -16.54 8.22 -20.28
CA ASP A 535 -16.05 8.72 -21.55
C ASP A 535 -15.30 10.03 -21.35
N ILE A 536 -14.00 10.06 -21.65
CA ILE A 536 -13.16 11.26 -21.54
C ILE A 536 -13.77 12.45 -22.29
N ALA A 537 -14.39 12.20 -23.45
CA ALA A 537 -15.03 13.23 -24.24
C ALA A 537 -16.39 13.70 -23.66
N ASN A 538 -16.93 13.01 -22.66
CA ASN A 538 -18.25 13.31 -22.11
C ASN A 538 -18.35 12.85 -20.63
N MET A 539 -17.56 13.43 -19.78
CA MET A 539 -17.56 13.06 -18.34
C MET A 539 -18.76 13.64 -17.56
N GLY A 540 -19.39 14.69 -18.06
CA GLY A 540 -20.50 15.36 -17.41
C GLY A 540 -20.13 15.99 -16.05
N THR A 541 -21.17 16.37 -15.29
CA THR A 541 -21.02 16.93 -13.93
C THR A 541 -21.49 15.91 -12.90
N LEU A 542 -20.63 15.57 -11.94
CA LEU A 542 -20.97 14.62 -10.86
C LEU A 542 -22.22 15.04 -10.12
N GLY A 543 -23.10 14.07 -9.86
CA GLY A 543 -24.37 14.32 -9.20
C GLY A 543 -25.43 15.01 -10.07
N GLU A 544 -25.17 15.31 -11.34
CA GLU A 544 -26.13 15.87 -12.30
C GLU A 544 -26.49 14.87 -13.40
N SER A 545 -27.65 15.02 -14.00
CA SER A 545 -28.09 14.14 -15.11
C SER A 545 -27.26 14.29 -16.39
N SER A 546 -26.33 15.22 -16.43
CA SER A 546 -25.30 15.30 -17.49
C SER A 546 -24.19 14.28 -17.33
N ASP A 547 -24.01 13.70 -16.13
CA ASP A 547 -23.12 12.56 -15.86
C ASP A 547 -23.72 11.29 -16.48
N PRO A 548 -23.06 10.64 -17.43
CA PRO A 548 -23.62 9.49 -18.15
C PRO A 548 -23.94 8.29 -17.25
N LEU A 549 -23.12 8.02 -16.19
CA LEU A 549 -23.36 6.90 -15.27
C LEU A 549 -24.58 7.17 -14.38
N LEU A 550 -24.68 8.38 -13.83
CA LEU A 550 -25.86 8.78 -13.07
C LEU A 550 -27.10 8.83 -13.95
N ALA A 551 -26.99 9.33 -15.19
CA ALA A 551 -28.10 9.32 -16.14
C ALA A 551 -28.58 7.90 -16.45
N LEU A 552 -27.68 6.92 -16.56
CA LEU A 552 -28.04 5.51 -16.79
C LEU A 552 -28.77 4.92 -15.56
N ALA A 553 -28.27 5.19 -14.37
CA ALA A 553 -28.93 4.78 -13.12
C ALA A 553 -30.35 5.37 -13.02
N LEU A 554 -30.50 6.69 -13.24
CA LEU A 554 -31.78 7.39 -13.23
C LEU A 554 -32.75 6.86 -14.30
N LYS A 555 -32.27 6.61 -15.52
CA LYS A 555 -33.06 6.03 -16.61
C LYS A 555 -33.63 4.67 -16.23
N HIS A 556 -32.80 3.79 -15.67
CA HIS A 556 -33.24 2.45 -15.27
C HIS A 556 -34.21 2.54 -14.07
N LEU A 557 -33.91 3.39 -13.07
CA LEU A 557 -34.70 3.56 -11.87
C LEU A 557 -36.08 4.13 -12.16
N THR A 558 -36.19 5.15 -13.02
CA THR A 558 -37.43 5.89 -13.30
C THR A 558 -38.22 5.36 -14.48
N GLN A 559 -37.61 4.50 -15.33
CA GLN A 559 -38.15 4.04 -16.62
C GLN A 559 -38.40 5.19 -17.62
N GLU A 560 -37.84 6.39 -17.40
CA GLU A 560 -38.02 7.59 -18.24
C GLU A 560 -36.97 7.65 -19.36
N SER A 561 -36.99 6.74 -20.32
CA SER A 561 -35.99 6.60 -21.38
C SER A 561 -35.80 7.85 -22.26
N ALA A 562 -36.85 8.66 -22.43
CA ALA A 562 -36.80 9.89 -23.23
C ALA A 562 -36.06 11.04 -22.53
N ARG A 563 -36.02 11.05 -21.20
CA ARG A 563 -35.42 12.10 -20.38
C ARG A 563 -33.88 11.97 -20.30
N TYR A 564 -33.39 10.74 -20.25
CA TYR A 564 -31.98 10.45 -20.05
C TYR A 564 -31.37 9.84 -21.32
N LYS A 565 -30.59 10.64 -22.05
CA LYS A 565 -29.93 10.22 -23.29
C LYS A 565 -28.52 9.70 -22.99
N ILE A 566 -28.34 8.38 -23.11
CA ILE A 566 -27.05 7.73 -22.93
C ILE A 566 -26.37 7.59 -24.29
N LYS A 567 -25.12 8.06 -24.38
CA LYS A 567 -24.27 7.85 -25.55
C LYS A 567 -23.25 6.76 -25.20
N LYS A 568 -22.93 5.93 -26.18
CA LYS A 568 -21.79 5.00 -26.04
C LYS A 568 -20.50 5.83 -25.93
N PRO A 569 -19.55 5.43 -25.04
CA PRO A 569 -18.28 6.11 -24.93
C PRO A 569 -17.54 6.15 -26.26
N ALA A 570 -17.10 7.33 -26.64
CA ALA A 570 -16.24 7.50 -27.82
C ALA A 570 -14.77 7.28 -27.44
N PHE A 571 -14.40 7.67 -26.23
CA PHE A 571 -13.07 7.50 -25.62
C PHE A 571 -13.25 6.93 -24.21
N PRO A 572 -13.42 5.61 -24.09
CA PRO A 572 -13.53 4.99 -22.78
C PRO A 572 -12.31 5.34 -21.94
N LEU A 573 -12.55 5.77 -20.70
CA LEU A 573 -11.50 6.00 -19.74
C LEU A 573 -10.96 4.65 -19.28
N GLU A 574 -9.74 4.35 -19.67
CA GLU A 574 -9.02 3.15 -19.25
C GLU A 574 -8.00 3.52 -18.18
N ASN A 575 -8.14 2.93 -17.02
CA ASN A 575 -7.19 3.11 -15.94
C ASN A 575 -5.86 2.43 -16.28
N MET A 576 -4.75 3.05 -15.91
CA MET A 576 -3.49 2.33 -15.77
C MET A 576 -3.58 1.46 -14.51
N LEU A 577 -4.31 0.34 -14.61
CA LEU A 577 -4.54 -0.58 -13.50
C LEU A 577 -3.27 -1.28 -13.02
N ASP A 578 -2.21 -1.24 -13.84
CA ASP A 578 -0.90 -1.85 -13.56
C ASP A 578 -0.02 -0.99 -12.64
N ASP A 579 -0.55 0.12 -12.08
CA ASP A 579 0.14 0.86 -11.05
C ASP A 579 -0.21 0.32 -9.65
N PRO A 580 0.55 -0.64 -9.13
CA PRO A 580 0.31 -1.21 -7.81
C PRO A 580 0.38 -0.15 -6.69
N GLN A 581 1.11 0.94 -6.91
CA GLN A 581 1.29 1.97 -5.90
C GLN A 581 0.04 2.83 -5.73
N PHE A 582 -0.62 3.20 -6.83
CA PHE A 582 -1.87 3.98 -6.78
C PHE A 582 -3.01 3.22 -6.08
N ILE A 583 -3.10 1.91 -6.35
CA ILE A 583 -4.12 1.05 -5.74
C ILE A 583 -3.76 0.72 -4.29
N ARG A 584 -2.48 0.45 -3.99
CA ARG A 584 -1.98 0.15 -2.63
C ARG A 584 -2.25 1.29 -1.66
N ASP A 585 -1.97 2.52 -2.05
CA ASP A 585 -2.05 3.68 -1.16
C ASP A 585 -3.49 4.11 -0.87
N ARG A 586 -4.47 3.71 -1.69
CA ARG A 586 -5.90 4.08 -1.54
C ARG A 586 -6.88 2.93 -1.33
N SER A 587 -6.47 1.67 -1.52
CA SER A 587 -7.36 0.52 -1.42
C SER A 587 -7.03 -0.38 -0.24
N ILE A 588 -6.91 0.20 0.96
CA ILE A 588 -6.64 -0.56 2.17
C ILE A 588 -7.97 -1.10 2.71
N THR A 589 -8.20 -2.42 2.59
CA THR A 589 -9.26 -3.11 3.34
C THR A 589 -8.70 -3.44 4.71
N THR A 590 -9.15 -2.77 5.75
CA THR A 590 -8.53 -2.94 7.05
C THR A 590 -9.51 -3.31 8.14
N LEU A 591 -9.10 -4.30 8.93
CA LEU A 591 -9.64 -4.57 10.26
C LEU A 591 -8.89 -3.73 11.29
N GLU A 592 -9.58 -3.28 12.32
CA GLU A 592 -8.97 -2.51 13.42
C GLU A 592 -7.97 -3.34 14.24
N SER A 593 -8.18 -4.65 14.34
CA SER A 593 -7.29 -5.54 15.10
C SER A 593 -7.31 -6.96 14.55
N LEU A 594 -6.16 -7.62 14.65
CA LEU A 594 -6.05 -9.07 14.44
C LEU A 594 -6.25 -9.84 15.73
N PRO A 595 -6.79 -11.09 15.64
CA PRO A 595 -6.60 -12.06 16.70
C PRO A 595 -5.10 -12.33 16.83
N LEU A 596 -4.53 -12.07 18.01
CA LEU A 596 -3.14 -12.45 18.26
C LEU A 596 -3.09 -13.97 18.38
N LEU A 597 -2.29 -14.61 17.54
CA LEU A 597 -1.76 -15.92 17.85
C LEU A 597 -0.98 -15.77 19.17
N GLN A 598 -1.39 -16.45 20.25
CA GLN A 598 -0.56 -16.52 21.43
C GLN A 598 0.70 -17.28 21.02
N LEU A 599 1.79 -16.54 20.90
CA LEU A 599 3.12 -17.12 20.75
C LEU A 599 3.46 -17.75 22.10
N ASP A 600 3.39 -19.11 22.17
CA ASP A 600 3.93 -19.90 23.26
C ASP A 600 5.48 -19.85 23.25
#